data_e7a660778076dffc890d9837d51e9fa3
#
_entry.id   e7a660778076dffc890d9837d51e9fa3
#
_cell.length_a   1.000
_cell.length_b   1.000
_cell.length_c   1.000
_cell.angle_alpha   90.00
_cell.angle_beta   90.00
_cell.angle_gamma   90.00
#
_symmetry.space_group_name_H-M   'P 1'
#
loop_
_entity.id
_entity.type
_entity.pdbx_description
1 polymer ?
#
loop_
_entity_poly.entity_id
_entity_poly.type
_entity_poly.pdbx_seq_one_letter_code
_entity_poly.pdbx_strand_id
1 'polypeptide(L)'
;MSPPLVRDSLVVHGHRRAFVRAGNGPALLLLHGIGNNCQTWAGVIDRLAESHTVIAPDLLGHGASDKPRGDYSIAAYANGMRDLLSVLDIEKATVVGHSLGGGIALQFAYQFPERVQRLVLVGSGGLGPDLSAGLRAATLPGAEMALTALSGVSGALRLGLRAVDGAGRIMGWRPVRDVAEAADAILALRDVEARQAFLRTLRGVVDARGQAVTAIDRLYLANAVPMLVI
;
A
#
# COMPACT_ATOMS: atom_id res chain seq x y z
N MET A 1 19.90 1.51 4.93
CA MET A 1 18.51 1.89 5.31
C MET A 1 18.36 3.35 4.95
N SER A 2 17.39 3.69 4.12
CA SER A 2 17.02 5.10 3.92
C SER A 2 16.54 5.70 5.24
N PRO A 3 16.80 7.00 5.51
CA PRO A 3 16.28 7.68 6.70
C PRO A 3 14.75 7.61 6.73
N PRO A 4 14.14 7.69 7.91
CA PRO A 4 12.68 7.72 8.00
C PRO A 4 12.14 8.96 7.28
N LEU A 5 11.13 8.76 6.44
CA LEU A 5 10.47 9.84 5.72
C LEU A 5 9.70 10.74 6.70
N VAL A 6 9.82 12.05 6.52
CA VAL A 6 9.00 13.03 7.26
C VAL A 6 7.57 12.96 6.70
N ARG A 7 6.59 12.79 7.60
CA ARG A 7 5.17 12.71 7.25
C ARG A 7 4.46 14.00 7.65
N ASP A 8 3.66 14.47 6.71
CA ASP A 8 2.60 15.43 6.98
C ASP A 8 1.30 14.71 7.33
N SER A 9 0.30 15.42 7.80
CA SER A 9 -1.02 14.88 7.99
C SER A 9 -2.13 15.91 7.80
N LEU A 10 -3.27 15.46 7.29
CA LEU A 10 -4.50 16.24 7.13
C LEU A 10 -5.67 15.46 7.73
N VAL A 11 -6.73 16.18 8.09
CA VAL A 11 -8.00 15.55 8.45
C VAL A 11 -8.93 15.59 7.23
N VAL A 12 -9.33 14.41 6.75
CA VAL A 12 -10.25 14.26 5.63
C VAL A 12 -11.43 13.41 6.12
N HIS A 13 -12.64 13.94 6.05
CA HIS A 13 -13.86 13.30 6.58
C HIS A 13 -13.74 12.83 8.04
N GLY A 14 -13.12 13.67 8.89
CA GLY A 14 -12.95 13.39 10.31
C GLY A 14 -11.85 12.40 10.66
N HIS A 15 -11.08 11.91 9.67
CA HIS A 15 -9.99 10.97 9.88
C HIS A 15 -8.65 11.56 9.45
N ARG A 16 -7.63 11.40 10.29
CA ARG A 16 -6.27 11.79 9.99
C ARG A 16 -5.70 10.91 8.87
N ARG A 17 -5.21 11.55 7.82
CA ARG A 17 -4.49 10.95 6.70
C ARG A 17 -3.04 11.40 6.77
N ALA A 18 -2.15 10.48 7.04
CA ALA A 18 -0.71 10.73 7.00
C ALA A 18 -0.18 10.50 5.59
N PHE A 19 0.75 11.32 5.15
CA PHE A 19 1.38 11.19 3.84
C PHE A 19 2.76 11.84 3.85
N VAL A 20 3.59 11.45 2.89
CA VAL A 20 4.81 12.17 2.55
C VAL A 20 4.52 13.11 1.39
N ARG A 21 4.96 14.36 1.49
CA ARG A 21 5.00 15.31 0.38
C ARG A 21 6.43 15.75 0.15
N ALA A 22 6.92 15.62 -1.11
CA ALA A 22 8.29 16.02 -1.45
C ALA A 22 8.36 16.54 -2.88
N GLY A 23 9.30 17.44 -3.14
CA GLY A 23 9.59 17.98 -4.46
C GLY A 23 8.57 19.00 -4.97
N ASN A 24 8.76 19.38 -6.23
CA ASN A 24 7.90 20.34 -6.95
C ASN A 24 7.83 19.92 -8.43
N GLY A 25 6.66 20.11 -9.05
CA GLY A 25 6.40 19.75 -10.45
C GLY A 25 5.11 18.95 -10.62
N PRO A 26 4.95 18.21 -11.74
CA PRO A 26 3.78 17.37 -11.97
C PRO A 26 3.56 16.36 -10.84
N ALA A 27 2.31 16.15 -10.44
CA ALA A 27 2.01 15.31 -9.28
C ALA A 27 2.17 13.81 -9.56
N LEU A 28 2.80 13.12 -8.59
CA LEU A 28 2.89 11.66 -8.50
C LEU A 28 2.19 11.20 -7.23
N LEU A 29 1.18 10.35 -7.36
CA LEU A 29 0.51 9.68 -6.24
C LEU A 29 1.04 8.25 -6.13
N LEU A 30 1.71 7.92 -5.01
CA LEU A 30 2.35 6.62 -4.79
C LEU A 30 1.57 5.79 -3.76
N LEU A 31 0.91 4.72 -4.19
CA LEU A 31 0.03 3.87 -3.39
C LEU A 31 0.72 2.57 -3.00
N HIS A 32 0.88 2.32 -1.71
CA HIS A 32 1.53 1.11 -1.16
C HIS A 32 0.62 -0.11 -1.14
N GLY A 33 1.19 -1.29 -0.91
CA GLY A 33 0.48 -2.56 -0.77
C GLY A 33 -0.19 -2.76 0.60
N ILE A 34 -1.00 -3.82 0.71
CA ILE A 34 -1.68 -4.20 1.95
C ILE A 34 -0.66 -4.44 3.09
N GLY A 35 -0.98 -3.98 4.29
CA GLY A 35 -0.12 -4.12 5.47
C GLY A 35 1.12 -3.21 5.50
N ASN A 36 1.40 -2.48 4.43
CA ASN A 36 2.53 -1.57 4.29
C ASN A 36 2.17 -0.10 4.62
N ASN A 37 3.03 0.81 4.25
CA ASN A 37 2.88 2.26 4.42
C ASN A 37 3.78 3.00 3.41
N CYS A 38 3.83 4.32 3.47
CA CYS A 38 4.63 5.16 2.58
C CYS A 38 6.13 4.82 2.52
N GLN A 39 6.68 4.12 3.53
CA GLN A 39 8.09 3.68 3.54
C GLN A 39 8.42 2.70 2.41
N THR A 40 7.44 2.02 1.83
CA THR A 40 7.60 1.22 0.60
C THR A 40 8.34 2.00 -0.49
N TRP A 41 8.11 3.31 -0.55
CA TRP A 41 8.64 4.19 -1.58
C TRP A 41 9.92 4.95 -1.18
N ALA A 42 10.44 4.74 0.05
CA ALA A 42 11.58 5.50 0.58
C ALA A 42 12.82 5.47 -0.30
N GLY A 43 13.04 4.37 -1.04
CA GLY A 43 14.20 4.23 -1.92
C GLY A 43 14.12 5.02 -3.23
N VAL A 44 12.96 5.61 -3.56
CA VAL A 44 12.74 6.31 -4.84
C VAL A 44 12.19 7.73 -4.67
N ILE A 45 11.65 8.08 -3.51
CA ILE A 45 11.01 9.40 -3.28
C ILE A 45 11.97 10.54 -3.59
N ASP A 46 13.19 10.52 -3.06
CA ASP A 46 14.15 11.62 -3.24
C ASP A 46 14.44 11.88 -4.72
N ARG A 47 14.66 10.81 -5.48
CA ARG A 47 14.93 10.90 -6.92
C ARG A 47 13.71 11.37 -7.72
N LEU A 48 12.52 10.91 -7.36
CA LEU A 48 11.27 11.35 -8.01
C LEU A 48 10.96 12.82 -7.68
N ALA A 49 11.29 13.26 -6.47
CA ALA A 49 11.08 14.63 -5.99
C ALA A 49 11.97 15.67 -6.69
N GLU A 50 13.04 15.26 -7.38
CA GLU A 50 13.87 16.16 -8.19
C GLU A 50 13.06 16.86 -9.32
N SER A 51 11.99 16.21 -9.81
CA SER A 51 11.21 16.70 -10.96
C SER A 51 9.70 16.62 -10.78
N HIS A 52 9.21 16.09 -9.66
CA HIS A 52 7.78 15.88 -9.42
C HIS A 52 7.38 16.30 -8.01
N THR A 53 6.11 16.66 -7.84
CA THR A 53 5.47 16.71 -6.52
C THR A 53 5.01 15.31 -6.16
N VAL A 54 5.77 14.64 -5.29
CA VAL A 54 5.47 13.28 -4.82
C VAL A 54 4.52 13.34 -3.64
N ILE A 55 3.41 12.60 -3.72
CA ILE A 55 2.46 12.37 -2.63
C ILE A 55 2.41 10.86 -2.37
N ALA A 56 2.91 10.44 -1.21
CA ALA A 56 2.89 9.03 -0.80
C ALA A 56 2.07 8.89 0.50
N PRO A 57 0.75 8.63 0.41
CA PRO A 57 -0.08 8.48 1.59
C PRO A 57 0.15 7.13 2.28
N ASP A 58 -0.04 7.12 3.60
CA ASP A 58 -0.42 5.93 4.32
C ASP A 58 -1.93 5.74 4.10
N LEU A 59 -2.34 4.62 3.48
CA LEU A 59 -3.75 4.33 3.24
C LEU A 59 -4.52 4.26 4.57
N LEU A 60 -5.81 4.62 4.56
CA LEU A 60 -6.63 4.48 5.77
C LEU A 60 -6.53 3.05 6.31
N GLY A 61 -6.40 2.90 7.62
CA GLY A 61 -6.15 1.59 8.23
C GLY A 61 -4.68 1.15 8.24
N HIS A 62 -3.76 1.93 7.65
CA HIS A 62 -2.35 1.60 7.49
C HIS A 62 -1.44 2.71 8.04
N GLY A 63 -0.21 2.34 8.36
CA GLY A 63 0.85 3.27 8.75
C GLY A 63 0.43 4.22 9.88
N ALA A 64 0.68 5.52 9.69
CA ALA A 64 0.34 6.58 10.62
C ALA A 64 -1.05 7.21 10.36
N SER A 65 -1.80 6.78 9.33
CA SER A 65 -3.20 7.16 9.13
C SER A 65 -4.12 6.51 10.17
N ASP A 66 -5.28 7.13 10.42
CA ASP A 66 -6.28 6.57 11.32
C ASP A 66 -6.82 5.23 10.82
N LYS A 67 -7.37 4.44 11.76
CA LYS A 67 -7.82 3.07 11.53
C LYS A 67 -9.28 2.89 11.99
N PRO A 68 -10.22 3.71 11.48
CA PRO A 68 -11.61 3.69 11.95
C PRO A 68 -12.29 2.35 11.61
N ARG A 69 -13.40 2.09 12.28
CA ARG A 69 -14.35 1.11 11.79
C ARG A 69 -15.06 1.69 10.58
N GLY A 70 -14.85 1.12 9.39
CA GLY A 70 -15.40 1.68 8.15
C GLY A 70 -15.27 0.75 6.97
N ASP A 71 -15.57 1.27 5.79
CA ASP A 71 -15.40 0.60 4.51
C ASP A 71 -13.94 0.65 4.07
N TYR A 72 -13.36 -0.51 3.80
CA TYR A 72 -12.01 -0.72 3.31
C TYR A 72 -12.03 -1.35 1.91
N SER A 73 -13.11 -1.16 1.15
CA SER A 73 -13.18 -1.58 -0.23
C SER A 73 -12.22 -0.79 -1.12
N ILE A 74 -11.86 -1.37 -2.27
CA ILE A 74 -11.02 -0.69 -3.27
C ILE A 74 -11.64 0.64 -3.70
N ALA A 75 -12.98 0.68 -3.85
CA ALA A 75 -13.71 1.89 -4.21
C ALA A 75 -13.64 2.98 -3.11
N ALA A 76 -13.75 2.59 -1.85
CA ALA A 76 -13.59 3.51 -0.73
C ALA A 76 -12.16 4.10 -0.65
N TYR A 77 -11.15 3.28 -0.91
CA TYR A 77 -9.78 3.78 -1.02
C TYR A 77 -9.62 4.76 -2.18
N ALA A 78 -10.15 4.46 -3.36
CA ALA A 78 -10.10 5.36 -4.53
C ALA A 78 -10.77 6.71 -4.23
N ASN A 79 -11.94 6.70 -3.60
CA ASN A 79 -12.61 7.92 -3.12
C ASN A 79 -11.71 8.72 -2.15
N GLY A 80 -11.11 8.03 -1.18
CA GLY A 80 -10.20 8.67 -0.21
C GLY A 80 -8.98 9.32 -0.87
N MET A 81 -8.48 8.75 -1.97
CA MET A 81 -7.37 9.35 -2.74
C MET A 81 -7.82 10.58 -3.51
N ARG A 82 -9.03 10.55 -4.12
CA ARG A 82 -9.62 11.74 -4.74
C ARG A 82 -9.72 12.89 -3.75
N ASP A 83 -10.24 12.60 -2.57
CA ASP A 83 -10.48 13.61 -1.53
C ASP A 83 -9.16 14.17 -0.99
N LEU A 84 -8.15 13.30 -0.78
CA LEU A 84 -6.80 13.75 -0.40
C LEU A 84 -6.20 14.68 -1.44
N LEU A 85 -6.23 14.32 -2.73
CA LEU A 85 -5.73 15.17 -3.82
C LEU A 85 -6.48 16.49 -3.90
N SER A 86 -7.80 16.47 -3.67
CA SER A 86 -8.63 17.69 -3.69
C SER A 86 -8.27 18.66 -2.54
N VAL A 87 -8.03 18.14 -1.33
CA VAL A 87 -7.59 18.96 -0.18
C VAL A 87 -6.17 19.50 -0.39
N LEU A 88 -5.33 18.78 -1.14
CA LEU A 88 -3.97 19.21 -1.48
C LEU A 88 -3.93 20.14 -2.71
N ASP A 89 -5.07 20.52 -3.28
CA ASP A 89 -5.21 21.32 -4.49
C ASP A 89 -4.48 20.71 -5.71
N ILE A 90 -4.56 19.37 -5.82
CA ILE A 90 -3.98 18.62 -6.93
C ILE A 90 -5.12 18.15 -7.84
N GLU A 91 -5.21 18.73 -9.03
CA GLU A 91 -6.26 18.40 -10.00
C GLU A 91 -6.03 17.03 -10.66
N LYS A 92 -4.81 16.77 -11.11
CA LYS A 92 -4.43 15.53 -11.82
C LYS A 92 -3.10 15.00 -11.31
N ALA A 93 -2.94 13.67 -11.34
CA ALA A 93 -1.68 13.02 -10.98
C ALA A 93 -1.36 11.83 -11.89
N THR A 94 -0.08 11.53 -12.04
CA THR A 94 0.35 10.19 -12.42
C THR A 94 0.21 9.30 -11.17
N VAL A 95 -0.54 8.21 -11.29
CA VAL A 95 -0.81 7.29 -10.18
C VAL A 95 0.06 6.06 -10.30
N VAL A 96 0.83 5.77 -9.26
CA VAL A 96 1.71 4.60 -9.17
C VAL A 96 1.20 3.71 -8.05
N GLY A 97 0.88 2.46 -8.34
CA GLY A 97 0.34 1.55 -7.33
C GLY A 97 1.11 0.23 -7.27
N HIS A 98 1.48 -0.18 -6.06
CA HIS A 98 2.10 -1.48 -5.78
C HIS A 98 1.10 -2.42 -5.14
N SER A 99 0.97 -3.65 -5.63
CA SER A 99 0.10 -4.70 -5.07
C SER A 99 -1.35 -4.20 -4.89
N LEU A 100 -1.88 -4.13 -3.65
CA LEU A 100 -3.19 -3.54 -3.33
C LEU A 100 -3.32 -2.12 -3.91
N GLY A 101 -2.26 -1.30 -3.77
CA GLY A 101 -2.22 0.05 -4.34
C GLY A 101 -2.40 0.08 -5.85
N GLY A 102 -1.98 -0.96 -6.56
CA GLY A 102 -2.24 -1.12 -8.00
C GLY A 102 -3.72 -1.32 -8.31
N GLY A 103 -4.41 -2.17 -7.53
CA GLY A 103 -5.87 -2.33 -7.63
C GLY A 103 -6.62 -1.03 -7.32
N ILE A 104 -6.15 -0.27 -6.31
CA ILE A 104 -6.71 1.05 -5.98
C ILE A 104 -6.46 2.04 -7.12
N ALA A 105 -5.26 2.04 -7.72
CA ALA A 105 -4.90 2.91 -8.83
C ALA A 105 -5.77 2.66 -10.07
N LEU A 106 -6.03 1.39 -10.40
CA LEU A 106 -6.98 0.99 -11.44
C LEU A 106 -8.40 1.48 -11.14
N GLN A 107 -8.89 1.23 -9.93
CA GLN A 107 -10.21 1.68 -9.52
C GLN A 107 -10.32 3.21 -9.55
N PHE A 108 -9.26 3.91 -9.16
CA PHE A 108 -9.19 5.38 -9.23
C PHE A 108 -9.29 5.86 -10.68
N ALA A 109 -8.58 5.22 -11.62
CA ALA A 109 -8.66 5.54 -13.04
C ALA A 109 -10.05 5.25 -13.64
N TYR A 110 -10.77 4.25 -13.13
CA TYR A 110 -12.15 3.96 -13.57
C TYR A 110 -13.16 4.98 -13.04
N GLN A 111 -13.01 5.39 -11.79
CA GLN A 111 -13.97 6.30 -11.15
C GLN A 111 -13.71 7.77 -11.48
N PHE A 112 -12.46 8.15 -11.70
CA PHE A 112 -12.01 9.53 -11.86
C PHE A 112 -10.98 9.66 -13.00
N PRO A 113 -11.32 9.24 -14.23
CA PRO A 113 -10.37 9.24 -15.34
C PRO A 113 -9.81 10.64 -15.65
N GLU A 114 -10.59 11.69 -15.37
CA GLU A 114 -10.17 13.08 -15.51
C GLU A 114 -9.07 13.50 -14.55
N ARG A 115 -8.91 12.76 -13.45
CA ARG A 115 -7.90 13.00 -12.39
C ARG A 115 -6.58 12.25 -12.64
N VAL A 116 -6.51 11.40 -13.66
CA VAL A 116 -5.35 10.55 -13.95
C VAL A 116 -4.65 11.00 -15.23
N GLN A 117 -3.35 11.32 -15.12
CA GLN A 117 -2.51 11.61 -16.28
C GLN A 117 -1.91 10.34 -16.88
N ARG A 118 -1.38 9.47 -16.04
CA ARG A 118 -0.77 8.19 -16.38
C ARG A 118 -0.95 7.21 -15.22
N LEU A 119 -0.84 5.93 -15.53
CA LEU A 119 -0.95 4.85 -14.56
C LEU A 119 0.30 3.97 -14.61
N VAL A 120 0.90 3.68 -13.46
CA VAL A 120 2.02 2.74 -13.33
C VAL A 120 1.65 1.68 -12.31
N LEU A 121 1.65 0.42 -12.72
CA LEU A 121 1.26 -0.73 -11.93
C LEU A 121 2.50 -1.60 -11.65
N VAL A 122 2.83 -1.77 -10.38
CA VAL A 122 3.98 -2.55 -9.93
C VAL A 122 3.51 -3.77 -9.16
N GLY A 123 3.67 -4.98 -9.73
CA GLY A 123 3.17 -6.22 -9.11
C GLY A 123 1.71 -6.09 -8.66
N SER A 124 0.85 -5.54 -9.53
CA SER A 124 -0.49 -5.07 -9.17
C SER A 124 -1.44 -6.20 -8.79
N GLY A 125 -2.19 -6.00 -7.69
CA GLY A 125 -3.40 -6.76 -7.43
C GLY A 125 -4.50 -6.46 -8.47
N GLY A 126 -5.40 -7.44 -8.67
CA GLY A 126 -6.54 -7.31 -9.58
C GLY A 126 -6.25 -7.67 -11.04
N LEU A 127 -5.01 -8.05 -11.40
CA LEU A 127 -4.61 -8.45 -12.76
C LEU A 127 -4.48 -9.97 -12.95
N GLY A 128 -4.83 -10.76 -11.95
CA GLY A 128 -4.78 -12.22 -12.02
C GLY A 128 -5.24 -12.86 -10.71
N PRO A 129 -5.42 -14.19 -10.69
CA PRO A 129 -5.85 -14.90 -9.49
C PRO A 129 -4.72 -15.12 -8.48
N ASP A 130 -3.48 -14.87 -8.88
CA ASP A 130 -2.30 -15.22 -8.09
C ASP A 130 -2.22 -14.42 -6.79
N LEU A 131 -2.01 -15.15 -5.72
CA LEU A 131 -1.91 -14.61 -4.37
C LEU A 131 -0.96 -15.46 -3.55
N SER A 132 -0.16 -14.83 -2.69
CA SER A 132 0.73 -15.55 -1.78
C SER A 132 -0.07 -16.46 -0.82
N ALA A 133 0.51 -17.62 -0.49
CA ALA A 133 -0.12 -18.58 0.44
C ALA A 133 -0.42 -17.95 1.81
N GLY A 134 0.43 -17.02 2.27
CA GLY A 134 0.21 -16.29 3.54
C GLY A 134 -1.03 -15.40 3.53
N LEU A 135 -1.27 -14.68 2.44
CA LEU A 135 -2.49 -13.86 2.29
C LEU A 135 -3.75 -14.73 2.18
N ARG A 136 -3.68 -15.87 1.48
CA ARG A 136 -4.79 -16.84 1.45
C ARG A 136 -5.10 -17.38 2.84
N ALA A 137 -4.07 -17.79 3.60
CA ALA A 137 -4.24 -18.29 4.96
C ALA A 137 -4.87 -17.23 5.89
N ALA A 138 -4.55 -15.95 5.69
CA ALA A 138 -5.10 -14.85 6.49
C ALA A 138 -6.59 -14.56 6.21
N THR A 139 -7.21 -15.15 5.18
CA THR A 139 -8.67 -15.06 4.97
C THR A 139 -9.46 -16.11 5.74
N LEU A 140 -8.81 -17.17 6.22
CA LEU A 140 -9.46 -18.29 6.88
C LEU A 140 -10.03 -17.93 8.26
N PRO A 141 -11.07 -18.64 8.73
CA PRO A 141 -11.54 -18.52 10.11
C PRO A 141 -10.39 -18.78 11.10
N GLY A 142 -10.31 -17.96 12.15
CA GLY A 142 -9.22 -18.07 13.14
C GLY A 142 -7.92 -17.32 12.78
N ALA A 143 -7.80 -16.80 11.57
CA ALA A 143 -6.61 -16.04 11.14
C ALA A 143 -6.29 -14.85 12.07
N GLU A 144 -7.28 -14.21 12.67
CA GLU A 144 -7.07 -13.12 13.64
C GLU A 144 -6.30 -13.60 14.87
N MET A 145 -6.64 -14.76 15.40
CA MET A 145 -5.93 -15.36 16.53
C MET A 145 -4.50 -15.75 16.14
N ALA A 146 -4.33 -16.33 14.95
CA ALA A 146 -3.01 -16.71 14.43
C ALA A 146 -2.12 -15.47 14.22
N LEU A 147 -2.65 -14.39 13.62
CA LEU A 147 -1.94 -13.14 13.43
C LEU A 147 -1.59 -12.47 14.78
N THR A 148 -2.48 -12.56 15.77
CA THR A 148 -2.22 -12.06 17.11
C THR A 148 -1.04 -12.79 17.75
N ALA A 149 -1.04 -14.12 17.72
CA ALA A 149 0.05 -14.93 18.24
C ALA A 149 1.38 -14.64 17.51
N LEU A 150 1.33 -14.60 16.17
CA LEU A 150 2.49 -14.33 15.32
C LEU A 150 3.07 -12.93 15.58
N SER A 151 2.20 -11.92 15.70
CA SER A 151 2.62 -10.55 16.00
C SER A 151 3.25 -10.44 17.41
N GLY A 152 2.82 -11.25 18.38
CA GLY A 152 3.43 -11.36 19.71
C GLY A 152 4.89 -11.82 19.67
N VAL A 153 5.21 -12.79 18.82
CA VAL A 153 6.56 -13.35 18.64
C VAL A 153 7.45 -12.52 17.72
N SER A 154 6.87 -11.60 16.95
CA SER A 154 7.56 -10.84 15.90
C SER A 154 8.73 -9.97 16.37
N GLY A 155 8.81 -9.63 17.66
CA GLY A 155 9.96 -8.90 18.21
C GLY A 155 11.26 -9.72 18.19
N ALA A 156 11.18 -11.00 18.58
CA ALA A 156 12.30 -11.92 18.50
C ALA A 156 12.65 -12.24 17.03
N LEU A 157 11.63 -12.41 16.18
CA LEU A 157 11.81 -12.60 14.75
C LEU A 157 12.54 -11.43 14.10
N ARG A 158 12.17 -10.19 14.43
CA ARG A 158 12.84 -8.98 13.92
C ARG A 158 14.31 -8.91 14.34
N LEU A 159 14.60 -9.28 15.58
CA LEU A 159 15.98 -9.33 16.07
C LEU A 159 16.79 -10.38 15.31
N GLY A 160 16.21 -11.56 15.09
CA GLY A 160 16.81 -12.63 14.28
C GLY A 160 17.04 -12.21 12.81
N LEU A 161 16.05 -11.57 12.19
CA LEU A 161 16.18 -11.08 10.81
C LEU A 161 17.24 -9.98 10.67
N ARG A 162 17.36 -9.09 11.65
CA ARG A 162 18.43 -8.08 11.68
C ARG A 162 19.82 -8.70 11.81
N ALA A 163 19.94 -9.76 12.62
CA ALA A 163 21.19 -10.49 12.74
C ALA A 163 21.58 -11.18 11.43
N VAL A 164 20.60 -11.79 10.73
CA VAL A 164 20.79 -12.41 9.41
C VAL A 164 21.15 -11.36 8.35
N ASP A 165 20.49 -10.20 8.35
CA ASP A 165 20.80 -9.09 7.46
C ASP A 165 22.23 -8.57 7.70
N GLY A 166 22.63 -8.40 8.96
CA GLY A 166 23.97 -8.01 9.34
C GLY A 166 25.03 -9.01 8.89
N ALA A 167 24.82 -10.30 9.11
CA ALA A 167 25.71 -11.37 8.66
C ALA A 167 25.77 -11.46 7.11
N GLY A 168 24.62 -11.33 6.45
CA GLY A 168 24.53 -11.36 4.98
C GLY A 168 25.31 -10.23 4.32
N ARG A 169 25.30 -9.02 4.91
CA ARG A 169 26.12 -7.88 4.42
C ARG A 169 27.61 -8.15 4.51
N ILE A 170 28.07 -8.81 5.59
CA ILE A 170 29.47 -9.17 5.79
C ILE A 170 29.88 -10.26 4.78
N MET A 171 28.98 -11.19 4.45
CA MET A 171 29.21 -12.31 3.54
C MET A 171 28.92 -12.00 2.06
N GLY A 172 28.54 -10.75 1.72
CA GLY A 172 28.21 -10.34 0.34
C GLY A 172 26.89 -10.90 -0.17
N TRP A 173 26.08 -11.52 0.73
CA TRP A 173 24.75 -12.05 0.41
C TRP A 173 23.71 -11.00 0.75
N ARG A 174 22.82 -10.65 -0.19
CA ARG A 174 21.72 -9.74 0.07
C ARG A 174 20.50 -10.57 0.54
N PRO A 175 20.14 -10.50 1.82
CA PRO A 175 18.90 -11.12 2.28
C PRO A 175 17.72 -10.52 1.51
N VAL A 176 16.76 -11.36 1.22
CA VAL A 176 15.59 -11.02 0.42
C VAL A 176 14.87 -9.84 1.09
N ARG A 177 14.82 -8.70 0.39
CA ARG A 177 14.17 -7.46 0.82
C ARG A 177 12.72 -7.72 1.24
N ASP A 178 12.07 -8.66 0.56
CA ASP A 178 10.70 -9.12 0.80
C ASP A 178 10.49 -9.68 2.22
N VAL A 179 11.50 -10.32 2.82
CA VAL A 179 11.41 -10.89 4.19
C VAL A 179 11.37 -9.77 5.24
N ALA A 180 12.15 -8.71 5.05
CA ALA A 180 12.16 -7.58 5.98
C ALA A 180 10.84 -6.79 5.88
N GLU A 181 10.32 -6.59 4.67
CA GLU A 181 9.03 -5.94 4.44
C GLU A 181 7.87 -6.77 5.00
N ALA A 182 7.89 -8.09 4.83
CA ALA A 182 6.90 -8.99 5.42
C ALA A 182 6.94 -8.96 6.96
N ALA A 183 8.14 -8.90 7.56
CA ALA A 183 8.28 -8.80 9.01
C ALA A 183 7.76 -7.46 9.56
N ASP A 184 8.02 -6.36 8.87
CA ASP A 184 7.50 -5.04 9.26
C ASP A 184 5.97 -4.96 9.10
N ALA A 185 5.41 -5.58 8.05
CA ALA A 185 3.96 -5.72 7.88
C ALA A 185 3.33 -6.53 9.04
N ILE A 186 3.94 -7.65 9.44
CA ILE A 186 3.47 -8.47 10.58
C ILE A 186 3.58 -7.67 11.89
N LEU A 187 4.64 -6.90 12.07
CA LEU A 187 4.82 -6.06 13.26
C LEU A 187 3.76 -4.97 13.38
N ALA A 188 3.35 -4.38 12.26
CA ALA A 188 2.27 -3.40 12.23
C ALA A 188 0.93 -3.99 12.73
N LEU A 189 0.72 -5.31 12.57
CA LEU A 189 -0.48 -6.01 13.03
C LEU A 189 -0.53 -6.28 14.55
N ARG A 190 0.46 -5.82 15.33
CA ARG A 190 0.38 -5.80 16.82
C ARG A 190 -0.72 -4.85 17.27
N ASP A 191 -0.87 -3.73 16.59
CA ASP A 191 -1.98 -2.82 16.79
C ASP A 191 -3.28 -3.51 16.39
N VAL A 192 -4.24 -3.57 17.33
CA VAL A 192 -5.53 -4.24 17.15
C VAL A 192 -6.33 -3.59 16.01
N GLU A 193 -6.31 -2.26 15.95
CA GLU A 193 -7.04 -1.50 14.92
C GLU A 193 -6.42 -1.72 13.54
N ALA A 194 -5.07 -1.72 13.45
CA ALA A 194 -4.35 -2.04 12.20
C ALA A 194 -4.64 -3.46 11.73
N ARG A 195 -4.65 -4.43 12.65
CA ARG A 195 -4.98 -5.82 12.34
C ARG A 195 -6.41 -5.97 11.84
N GLN A 196 -7.38 -5.30 12.47
CA GLN A 196 -8.77 -5.32 12.02
C GLN A 196 -8.94 -4.65 10.65
N ALA A 197 -8.29 -3.51 10.42
CA ALA A 197 -8.29 -2.83 9.12
C ALA A 197 -7.67 -3.73 8.04
N PHE A 198 -6.52 -4.34 8.32
CA PHE A 198 -5.87 -5.29 7.43
C PHE A 198 -6.81 -6.45 7.04
N LEU A 199 -7.43 -7.10 8.02
CA LEU A 199 -8.34 -8.23 7.76
C LEU A 199 -9.59 -7.82 6.99
N ARG A 200 -10.15 -6.63 7.25
CA ARG A 200 -11.29 -6.10 6.48
C ARG A 200 -10.90 -5.82 5.04
N THR A 201 -9.75 -5.15 4.83
CA THR A 201 -9.21 -4.90 3.49
C THR A 201 -9.01 -6.22 2.75
N LEU A 202 -8.31 -7.17 3.39
CA LEU A 202 -7.99 -8.46 2.79
C LEU A 202 -9.25 -9.21 2.38
N ARG A 203 -10.24 -9.34 3.27
CA ARG A 203 -11.51 -10.03 3.00
C ARG A 203 -12.37 -9.31 1.95
N GLY A 204 -12.14 -8.03 1.72
CA GLY A 204 -12.79 -7.26 0.65
C GLY A 204 -12.19 -7.51 -0.74
N VAL A 205 -10.96 -8.02 -0.82
CA VAL A 205 -10.23 -8.19 -2.09
C VAL A 205 -9.81 -9.63 -2.39
N VAL A 206 -9.87 -10.52 -1.39
CA VAL A 206 -9.41 -11.92 -1.47
C VAL A 206 -10.46 -12.86 -0.87
N ASP A 207 -10.66 -13.99 -1.52
CA ASP A 207 -11.44 -15.12 -1.01
C ASP A 207 -10.60 -16.43 -1.00
N ALA A 208 -11.23 -17.55 -0.70
CA ALA A 208 -10.56 -18.85 -0.67
C ALA A 208 -10.02 -19.31 -2.05
N ARG A 209 -10.51 -18.71 -3.14
CA ARG A 209 -10.10 -19.02 -4.52
C ARG A 209 -8.95 -18.13 -5.00
N GLY A 210 -8.67 -17.05 -4.31
CA GLY A 210 -7.62 -16.07 -4.64
C GLY A 210 -8.13 -14.65 -4.61
N GLN A 211 -7.72 -13.82 -5.59
CA GLN A 211 -8.22 -12.45 -5.70
C GLN A 211 -9.69 -12.45 -6.13
N ALA A 212 -10.57 -11.97 -5.26
CA ALA A 212 -12.01 -11.86 -5.50
C ALA A 212 -12.37 -10.64 -6.38
N VAL A 213 -11.53 -9.61 -6.35
CA VAL A 213 -11.71 -8.40 -7.16
C VAL A 213 -10.74 -8.43 -8.32
N THR A 214 -11.27 -8.49 -9.55
CA THR A 214 -10.47 -8.41 -10.78
C THR A 214 -10.74 -7.09 -11.49
N ALA A 215 -9.68 -6.50 -12.04
CA ALA A 215 -9.76 -5.35 -12.93
C ALA A 215 -9.75 -5.76 -14.41
N ILE A 216 -9.47 -7.03 -14.73
CA ILE A 216 -9.27 -7.51 -16.11
C ILE A 216 -10.51 -7.20 -16.97
N ASP A 217 -11.71 -7.49 -16.46
CA ASP A 217 -12.97 -7.27 -17.18
C ASP A 217 -13.34 -5.79 -17.31
N ARG A 218 -12.58 -4.90 -16.68
CA ARG A 218 -12.83 -3.44 -16.64
C ARG A 218 -11.68 -2.62 -17.23
N LEU A 219 -10.63 -3.25 -17.74
CA LEU A 219 -9.46 -2.54 -18.31
C LEU A 219 -9.87 -1.58 -19.44
N TYR A 220 -10.94 -1.87 -20.16
CA TYR A 220 -11.49 -1.01 -21.21
C TYR A 220 -11.90 0.37 -20.69
N LEU A 221 -12.23 0.52 -19.41
CA LEU A 221 -12.57 1.82 -18.80
C LEU A 221 -11.34 2.73 -18.61
N ALA A 222 -10.14 2.17 -18.63
CA ALA A 222 -8.88 2.91 -18.51
C ALA A 222 -8.16 3.10 -19.87
N ASN A 223 -8.77 2.74 -20.98
CA ASN A 223 -8.13 2.78 -22.32
C ASN A 223 -7.62 4.17 -22.73
N ALA A 224 -8.21 5.24 -22.18
CA ALA A 224 -7.79 6.62 -22.45
C ALA A 224 -6.57 7.04 -21.61
N VAL A 225 -6.16 6.24 -20.62
CA VAL A 225 -5.06 6.55 -19.71
C VAL A 225 -3.80 5.76 -20.11
N PRO A 226 -2.69 6.43 -20.46
CA PRO A 226 -1.42 5.73 -20.72
C PRO A 226 -1.00 4.91 -19.50
N MET A 227 -0.72 3.60 -19.71
CA MET A 227 -0.46 2.65 -18.62
C MET A 227 0.88 1.94 -18.85
N LEU A 228 1.66 1.81 -17.77
CA LEU A 228 2.84 0.97 -17.68
C LEU A 228 2.59 -0.11 -16.62
N VAL A 229 2.89 -1.36 -16.95
CA VAL A 229 2.81 -2.51 -16.04
C VAL A 229 4.22 -3.09 -15.87
N ILE A 230 4.64 -3.29 -14.63
CA ILE A 230 5.97 -3.79 -14.25
C ILE A 230 5.81 -5.00 -13.34
#